data_37606075e1a251f2829827d6bf45eea6
#
_entry.id   37606075e1a251f2829827d6bf45eea6
#
_cell.length_a   1.000
_cell.length_b   1.000
_cell.length_c   1.000
_cell.angle_alpha   90.00
_cell.angle_beta   90.00
_cell.angle_gamma   90.00
#
_symmetry.space_group_name_H-M   'P 1'
#
loop_
_entity.id
_entity.type
_entity.pdbx_description
1 polymer ?
#
loop_
_entity_poly.entity_id
_entity_poly.type
_entity_poly.pdbx_seq_one_letter_code
_entity_poly.pdbx_strand_id
1 'polypeptide(L)'
;LRGSRIGRGLRRAEHSFLDSMTTYLFKLGAEQLGSWAVPVDRKIVRSLPALSVRLRAQDMARLLADGLAPRLADFASRPLCFVNIAGGPAIDSLNALIVLRRERPQLLDSRRVELAVLDGDPRGPAFGARALAALQEPGAALAGLSLDFEHTLYDWSDTSVLAAKLASTKAHDAVLAVSSEGGLFEYGSDDDIIENLQTLARGADARALFMVGSVTRDDAAIRALKRTSTLATKPRGLQAFTTLVAKADWRVERSISRPFSDQVLLTPKGR
;
A
#
# COMPACT_ATOMS: atom_id res chain seq x y z
N LEU A 1 5.89 -22.19 17.90
CA LEU A 1 4.82 -21.26 17.46
C LEU A 1 3.43 -21.54 18.11
N ARG A 2 3.29 -22.58 18.96
CA ARG A 2 2.03 -22.81 19.68
C ARG A 2 1.71 -21.61 20.58
N GLY A 3 0.46 -21.11 20.56
CA GLY A 3 0.03 -19.94 21.33
C GLY A 3 0.33 -18.58 20.67
N SER A 4 1.30 -18.47 19.75
CA SER A 4 1.64 -17.21 19.04
C SER A 4 0.59 -16.87 17.99
N ARG A 5 0.06 -15.65 18.00
CA ARG A 5 -0.87 -15.15 16.97
C ARG A 5 -0.14 -14.91 15.64
N ILE A 6 1.01 -14.24 15.70
CA ILE A 6 1.84 -13.96 14.52
C ILE A 6 2.39 -15.27 13.94
N GLY A 7 2.85 -16.19 14.80
CA GLY A 7 3.33 -17.49 14.36
C GLY A 7 2.25 -18.36 13.69
N ARG A 8 0.98 -18.23 14.08
CA ARG A 8 -0.13 -18.88 13.37
C ARG A 8 -0.36 -18.26 11.98
N GLY A 9 -0.28 -16.93 11.88
CA GLY A 9 -0.38 -16.22 10.59
C GLY A 9 0.71 -16.66 9.62
N LEU A 10 1.96 -16.73 10.08
CA LEU A 10 3.09 -17.21 9.28
C LEU A 10 2.88 -18.65 8.77
N ARG A 11 2.36 -19.55 9.61
CA ARG A 11 2.08 -20.93 9.17
C ARG A 11 0.94 -21.04 8.16
N ARG A 12 -0.09 -20.19 8.27
CA ARG A 12 -1.18 -20.15 7.28
C ARG A 12 -0.73 -19.63 5.93
N ALA A 13 0.32 -18.83 5.92
CA ALA A 13 0.89 -18.23 4.71
C ALA A 13 1.89 -19.15 3.98
N GLU A 14 2.12 -20.39 4.46
CA GLU A 14 3.00 -21.35 3.78
C GLU A 14 2.53 -21.56 2.34
N HIS A 15 3.47 -21.35 1.38
CA HIS A 15 3.23 -21.42 -0.05
C HIS A 15 2.18 -20.43 -0.60
N SER A 16 1.87 -19.37 0.14
CA SER A 16 0.90 -18.35 -0.20
C SER A 16 1.40 -16.96 0.22
N PHE A 17 0.49 -16.01 0.33
CA PHE A 17 0.77 -14.66 0.81
C PHE A 17 0.41 -14.50 2.29
N LEU A 18 1.07 -13.57 2.95
CA LEU A 18 0.78 -13.22 4.34
C LEU A 18 -0.52 -12.43 4.42
N ASP A 19 -1.46 -12.87 5.24
CA ASP A 19 -2.73 -12.17 5.40
C ASP A 19 -2.53 -10.74 5.93
N SER A 20 -3.48 -9.87 5.60
CA SER A 20 -3.42 -8.43 5.88
C SER A 20 -3.24 -8.12 7.37
N MET A 21 -3.92 -8.86 8.26
CA MET A 21 -3.83 -8.63 9.70
C MET A 21 -2.51 -9.10 10.29
N THR A 22 -1.95 -10.23 9.81
CA THR A 22 -0.62 -10.67 10.22
C THR A 22 0.44 -9.67 9.73
N THR A 23 0.33 -9.19 8.49
CA THR A 23 1.20 -8.12 7.96
C THR A 23 1.11 -6.85 8.80
N TYR A 24 -0.09 -6.45 9.23
CA TYR A 24 -0.26 -5.31 10.13
C TYR A 24 0.46 -5.51 11.48
N LEU A 25 0.35 -6.70 12.08
CA LEU A 25 1.04 -6.99 13.34
C LEU A 25 2.57 -6.90 13.24
N PHE A 26 3.15 -7.18 12.07
CA PHE A 26 4.59 -6.95 11.82
C PHE A 26 4.97 -5.47 11.84
N LYS A 27 4.03 -4.57 11.56
CA LYS A 27 4.27 -3.10 11.59
C LYS A 27 4.31 -2.54 13.01
N LEU A 28 3.83 -3.31 14.00
CA LEU A 28 3.87 -2.92 15.41
C LEU A 28 5.25 -3.20 16.02
N GLY A 29 5.69 -2.32 16.93
CA GLY A 29 6.82 -2.60 17.82
C GLY A 29 6.45 -3.61 18.91
N ALA A 30 7.44 -4.27 19.50
CA ALA A 30 7.18 -5.27 20.55
C ALA A 30 6.47 -4.68 21.77
N GLU A 31 6.69 -3.41 22.04
CA GLU A 31 6.06 -2.61 23.10
C GLU A 31 4.59 -2.24 22.79
N GLN A 32 4.23 -2.23 21.52
CA GLN A 32 2.87 -1.93 21.05
C GLN A 32 1.97 -3.16 20.99
N LEU A 33 2.54 -4.36 21.14
CA LEU A 33 1.76 -5.57 21.24
C LEU A 33 1.10 -5.64 22.62
N GLY A 34 -0.22 -5.79 22.65
CA GLY A 34 -1.00 -5.88 23.88
C GLY A 34 -0.65 -7.11 24.74
N SER A 35 -1.39 -7.31 25.83
CA SER A 35 -1.23 -8.44 26.77
C SER A 35 -1.44 -9.84 26.13
N TRP A 36 -2.06 -9.88 24.95
CA TRP A 36 -2.23 -11.11 24.18
C TRP A 36 -0.94 -11.69 23.60
N ALA A 37 0.12 -10.87 23.47
CA ALA A 37 1.36 -11.26 22.81
C ALA A 37 2.22 -12.12 23.75
N VAL A 38 2.55 -13.33 23.29
CA VAL A 38 3.48 -14.21 23.97
C VAL A 38 4.94 -13.86 23.62
N PRO A 39 5.97 -14.36 24.37
CA PRO A 39 7.37 -14.04 24.09
C PRO A 39 7.80 -14.27 22.64
N VAL A 40 7.26 -15.28 21.98
CA VAL A 40 7.55 -15.58 20.56
C VAL A 40 7.03 -14.48 19.64
N ASP A 41 5.82 -13.94 19.86
CA ASP A 41 5.31 -12.81 19.08
C ASP A 41 6.24 -11.60 19.19
N ARG A 42 6.67 -11.27 20.41
CA ARG A 42 7.60 -10.14 20.65
C ARG A 42 8.97 -10.38 20.00
N LYS A 43 9.46 -11.60 19.98
CA LYS A 43 10.71 -11.97 19.29
C LYS A 43 10.57 -11.81 17.78
N ILE A 44 9.44 -12.25 17.19
CA ILE A 44 9.18 -12.13 15.75
C ILE A 44 9.18 -10.64 15.33
N VAL A 45 8.44 -9.78 16.03
CA VAL A 45 8.36 -8.36 15.64
C VAL A 45 9.65 -7.56 15.91
N ARG A 46 10.59 -8.10 16.71
CA ARG A 46 11.95 -7.54 16.89
C ARG A 46 12.92 -7.97 15.81
N SER A 47 12.53 -8.89 14.94
CA SER A 47 13.40 -9.41 13.88
C SER A 47 13.66 -8.39 12.76
N LEU A 48 14.74 -8.60 12.01
CA LEU A 48 15.07 -7.75 10.85
C LEU A 48 13.98 -7.75 9.75
N PRO A 49 13.33 -8.88 9.41
CA PRO A 49 12.20 -8.84 8.50
C PRO A 49 11.05 -7.94 8.97
N ALA A 50 10.69 -7.99 10.26
CA ALA A 50 9.65 -7.12 10.81
C ALA A 50 10.07 -5.65 10.83
N LEU A 51 11.33 -5.33 11.12
CA LEU A 51 11.86 -3.98 10.99
C LEU A 51 11.75 -3.49 9.55
N SER A 52 12.08 -4.32 8.57
CA SER A 52 11.96 -3.96 7.15
C SER A 52 10.52 -3.63 6.76
N VAL A 53 9.53 -4.40 7.24
CA VAL A 53 8.10 -4.11 7.01
C VAL A 53 7.68 -2.76 7.62
N ARG A 54 8.20 -2.40 8.82
CA ARG A 54 7.93 -1.09 9.43
C ARG A 54 8.52 0.07 8.62
N LEU A 55 9.78 -0.06 8.22
CA LEU A 55 10.45 0.96 7.38
C LEU A 55 9.73 1.11 6.04
N ARG A 56 9.33 -0.01 5.43
CA ARG A 56 8.52 -0.01 4.21
C ARG A 56 7.23 0.80 4.40
N ALA A 57 6.46 0.53 5.45
CA ALA A 57 5.21 1.24 5.71
C ALA A 57 5.42 2.77 5.88
N GLN A 58 6.51 3.18 6.54
CA GLN A 58 6.87 4.59 6.67
C GLN A 58 7.24 5.24 5.33
N ASP A 59 8.07 4.55 4.53
CA ASP A 59 8.50 5.04 3.22
C ASP A 59 7.32 5.11 2.23
N MET A 60 6.41 4.14 2.26
CA MET A 60 5.19 4.13 1.44
C MET A 60 4.32 5.37 1.75
N ALA A 61 4.05 5.64 3.04
CA ALA A 61 3.29 6.81 3.45
C ALA A 61 3.96 8.13 3.04
N ARG A 62 5.30 8.21 3.17
CA ARG A 62 6.07 9.39 2.74
C ARG A 62 6.03 9.57 1.23
N LEU A 63 6.25 8.53 0.44
CA LEU A 63 6.20 8.60 -1.02
C LEU A 63 4.79 8.98 -1.51
N LEU A 64 3.73 8.47 -0.86
CA LEU A 64 2.35 8.88 -1.16
C LEU A 64 2.15 10.37 -0.87
N ALA A 65 2.55 10.86 0.29
CA ALA A 65 2.43 12.27 0.66
C ALA A 65 3.24 13.17 -0.27
N ASP A 66 4.48 12.79 -0.59
CA ASP A 66 5.37 13.52 -1.50
C ASP A 66 4.82 13.56 -2.95
N GLY A 67 4.22 12.44 -3.41
CA GLY A 67 3.58 12.37 -4.73
C GLY A 67 2.27 13.15 -4.81
N LEU A 68 1.52 13.21 -3.72
CA LEU A 68 0.27 13.96 -3.64
C LEU A 68 0.49 15.47 -3.60
N ALA A 69 1.47 15.95 -2.85
CA ALA A 69 1.61 17.38 -2.56
C ALA A 69 1.65 18.27 -3.81
N PRO A 70 2.49 18.02 -4.84
CA PRO A 70 2.48 18.82 -6.05
C PRO A 70 1.16 18.70 -6.83
N ARG A 71 0.61 17.48 -6.96
CA ARG A 71 -0.61 17.23 -7.71
C ARG A 71 -1.83 17.90 -7.08
N LEU A 72 -1.93 17.88 -5.75
CA LEU A 72 -3.02 18.59 -5.05
C LEU A 72 -2.90 20.10 -5.16
N ALA A 73 -1.70 20.65 -5.30
CA ALA A 73 -1.48 22.07 -5.57
C ALA A 73 -1.87 22.43 -7.02
N ASP A 74 -1.43 21.62 -7.99
CA ASP A 74 -1.71 21.84 -9.42
C ASP A 74 -3.20 21.66 -9.77
N PHE A 75 -3.89 20.74 -9.06
CA PHE A 75 -5.30 20.41 -9.24
C PHE A 75 -6.13 20.76 -8.00
N ALA A 76 -6.10 22.05 -7.60
CA ALA A 76 -6.68 22.51 -6.34
C ALA A 76 -8.18 22.20 -6.17
N SER A 77 -8.96 22.20 -7.25
CA SER A 77 -10.42 21.95 -7.22
C SER A 77 -10.82 20.48 -7.33
N ARG A 78 -9.88 19.58 -7.68
CA ARG A 78 -10.21 18.16 -7.86
C ARG A 78 -10.31 17.44 -6.51
N PRO A 79 -11.24 16.49 -6.35
CA PRO A 79 -11.25 15.59 -5.20
C PRO A 79 -9.99 14.71 -5.19
N LEU A 80 -9.67 14.16 -4.03
CA LEU A 80 -8.61 13.17 -3.85
C LEU A 80 -9.23 11.77 -3.79
N CYS A 81 -8.78 10.90 -4.68
CA CYS A 81 -9.15 9.49 -4.66
C CYS A 81 -7.92 8.63 -4.39
N PHE A 82 -7.98 7.80 -3.36
CA PHE A 82 -7.04 6.71 -3.14
C PHE A 82 -7.61 5.41 -3.67
N VAL A 83 -6.77 4.63 -4.35
CA VAL A 83 -7.03 3.22 -4.65
C VAL A 83 -5.91 2.39 -4.04
N ASN A 84 -6.24 1.64 -3.00
CA ASN A 84 -5.29 0.79 -2.30
C ASN A 84 -5.50 -0.67 -2.74
N ILE A 85 -4.52 -1.22 -3.48
CA ILE A 85 -4.59 -2.58 -4.05
C ILE A 85 -3.88 -3.56 -3.13
N ALA A 86 -4.64 -4.49 -2.55
CA ALA A 86 -4.16 -5.54 -1.65
C ALA A 86 -3.33 -5.01 -0.46
N GLY A 87 -3.66 -3.83 0.03
CA GLY A 87 -2.97 -3.20 1.18
C GLY A 87 -3.69 -3.43 2.50
N GLY A 88 -4.70 -4.28 2.54
CA GLY A 88 -5.42 -4.65 3.75
C GLY A 88 -6.06 -3.46 4.46
N PRO A 89 -5.54 -3.03 5.63
CA PRO A 89 -6.09 -1.90 6.38
C PRO A 89 -5.83 -0.52 5.76
N ALA A 90 -5.15 -0.41 4.63
CA ALA A 90 -4.77 0.84 3.97
C ALA A 90 -3.98 1.82 4.87
N ILE A 91 -3.14 1.29 5.76
CA ILE A 91 -2.40 2.09 6.74
C ILE A 91 -1.42 3.07 6.09
N ASP A 92 -0.84 2.71 4.95
CA ASP A 92 0.01 3.59 4.14
C ASP A 92 -0.76 4.84 3.66
N SER A 93 -1.98 4.66 3.14
CA SER A 93 -2.87 5.74 2.68
C SER A 93 -3.32 6.63 3.85
N LEU A 94 -3.75 6.02 4.98
CA LEU A 94 -4.13 6.77 6.19
C LEU A 94 -2.96 7.56 6.76
N ASN A 95 -1.77 6.97 6.82
CA ASN A 95 -0.56 7.66 7.29
C ASN A 95 -0.13 8.78 6.32
N ALA A 96 -0.29 8.61 5.01
CA ALA A 96 -0.02 9.67 4.04
C ALA A 96 -0.92 10.88 4.28
N LEU A 97 -2.20 10.68 4.57
CA LEU A 97 -3.13 11.76 4.95
C LEU A 97 -2.71 12.46 6.24
N ILE A 98 -2.27 11.70 7.26
CA ILE A 98 -1.76 12.27 8.52
C ILE A 98 -0.52 13.14 8.25
N VAL A 99 0.42 12.66 7.43
CA VAL A 99 1.62 13.40 7.03
C VAL A 99 1.24 14.70 6.32
N LEU A 100 0.36 14.63 5.31
CA LEU A 100 -0.11 15.80 4.57
C LEU A 100 -0.81 16.80 5.47
N ARG A 101 -1.72 16.34 6.34
CA ARG A 101 -2.45 17.22 7.24
C ARG A 101 -1.54 17.94 8.22
N ARG A 102 -0.49 17.27 8.68
CA ARG A 102 0.51 17.86 9.57
C ARG A 102 1.41 18.86 8.86
N GLU A 103 1.86 18.55 7.66
CA GLU A 103 2.89 19.33 6.95
C GLU A 103 2.29 20.38 6.00
N ARG A 104 1.12 20.10 5.41
CA ARG A 104 0.47 20.92 4.37
C ARG A 104 -1.06 20.85 4.49
N PRO A 105 -1.64 21.27 5.64
CA PRO A 105 -3.08 21.13 5.90
C PRO A 105 -3.94 21.76 4.81
N GLN A 106 -3.50 22.89 4.23
CA GLN A 106 -4.23 23.63 3.21
C GLN A 106 -4.50 22.79 1.93
N LEU A 107 -3.76 21.74 1.66
CA LEU A 107 -3.99 20.87 0.51
C LEU A 107 -5.20 19.95 0.71
N LEU A 108 -5.63 19.76 1.95
CA LEU A 108 -6.76 18.91 2.32
C LEU A 108 -8.00 19.70 2.76
N ASP A 109 -7.88 21.03 2.97
CA ASP A 109 -8.97 21.87 3.41
C ASP A 109 -10.13 21.84 2.40
N SER A 110 -11.35 21.53 2.91
CA SER A 110 -12.58 21.41 2.12
C SER A 110 -12.53 20.42 0.95
N ARG A 111 -11.47 19.59 0.87
CA ARG A 111 -11.32 18.59 -0.18
C ARG A 111 -12.05 17.30 0.20
N ARG A 112 -12.90 16.81 -0.70
CA ARG A 112 -13.46 15.46 -0.58
C ARG A 112 -12.36 14.44 -0.82
N VAL A 113 -12.26 13.47 0.08
CA VAL A 113 -11.31 12.36 0.00
C VAL A 113 -12.10 11.05 -0.09
N GLU A 114 -11.77 10.21 -1.05
CA GLU A 114 -12.29 8.84 -1.16
C GLU A 114 -11.13 7.86 -1.02
N LEU A 115 -11.28 6.82 -0.22
CA LEU A 115 -10.33 5.75 -0.05
C LEU A 115 -11.00 4.40 -0.39
N ALA A 116 -10.73 3.91 -1.59
CA ALA A 116 -11.18 2.61 -2.06
C ALA A 116 -10.10 1.56 -1.79
N VAL A 117 -10.43 0.55 -0.99
CA VAL A 117 -9.56 -0.60 -0.73
C VAL A 117 -10.03 -1.78 -1.57
N LEU A 118 -9.19 -2.23 -2.48
CA LEU A 118 -9.39 -3.38 -3.34
C LEU A 118 -8.56 -4.55 -2.79
N ASP A 119 -9.20 -5.45 -2.03
CA ASP A 119 -8.51 -6.54 -1.33
C ASP A 119 -9.39 -7.80 -1.30
N GLY A 120 -8.78 -8.96 -1.48
CA GLY A 120 -9.46 -10.26 -1.41
C GLY A 120 -9.83 -10.71 0.01
N ASP A 121 -9.24 -10.08 1.06
CA ASP A 121 -9.51 -10.39 2.47
C ASP A 121 -10.23 -9.22 3.16
N PRO A 122 -11.51 -9.37 3.53
CA PRO A 122 -12.28 -8.27 4.13
C PRO A 122 -11.84 -7.87 5.55
N ARG A 123 -11.03 -8.68 6.23
CA ARG A 123 -10.64 -8.43 7.64
C ARG A 123 -9.74 -7.23 7.79
N GLY A 124 -8.79 -7.06 6.87
CA GLY A 124 -7.91 -5.90 6.83
C GLY A 124 -8.68 -4.60 6.63
N PRO A 125 -9.44 -4.46 5.55
CA PRO A 125 -10.27 -3.28 5.30
C PRO A 125 -11.25 -2.96 6.42
N ALA A 126 -11.90 -3.98 7.01
CA ALA A 126 -12.78 -3.77 8.17
C ALA A 126 -12.02 -3.20 9.39
N PHE A 127 -10.76 -3.58 9.58
CA PHE A 127 -9.91 -2.95 10.59
C PHE A 127 -9.53 -1.52 10.19
N GLY A 128 -9.19 -1.27 8.93
CA GLY A 128 -8.88 0.06 8.38
C GLY A 128 -10.00 1.06 8.58
N ALA A 129 -11.25 0.65 8.31
CA ALA A 129 -12.44 1.47 8.53
C ALA A 129 -12.58 1.88 10.02
N ARG A 130 -12.35 0.95 10.95
CA ARG A 130 -12.36 1.29 12.40
C ARG A 130 -11.20 2.21 12.79
N ALA A 131 -10.01 2.00 12.22
CA ALA A 131 -8.87 2.88 12.45
C ALA A 131 -9.15 4.29 11.96
N LEU A 132 -9.77 4.43 10.77
CA LEU A 132 -10.21 5.73 10.26
C LEU A 132 -11.21 6.39 11.19
N ALA A 133 -12.24 5.68 11.65
CA ALA A 133 -13.22 6.24 12.58
C ALA A 133 -12.55 6.82 13.84
N ALA A 134 -11.59 6.09 14.43
CA ALA A 134 -10.82 6.60 15.56
C ALA A 134 -9.94 7.81 15.19
N LEU A 135 -9.39 7.86 13.99
CA LEU A 135 -8.59 9.00 13.51
C LEU A 135 -9.43 10.24 13.21
N GLN A 136 -10.74 10.09 13.01
CA GLN A 136 -11.69 11.20 12.77
C GLN A 136 -12.36 11.74 14.06
N GLU A 137 -12.15 11.10 15.22
CA GLU A 137 -12.67 11.60 16.49
C GLU A 137 -12.17 13.01 16.81
N PRO A 138 -12.92 13.81 17.60
CA PRO A 138 -12.49 15.15 17.98
C PRO A 138 -11.09 15.15 18.62
N GLY A 139 -10.19 15.96 18.07
CA GLY A 139 -8.79 16.03 18.50
C GLY A 139 -7.85 14.96 17.92
N ALA A 140 -8.35 13.98 17.16
CA ALA A 140 -7.53 13.02 16.47
C ALA A 140 -6.91 13.57 15.18
N ALA A 141 -5.96 12.83 14.60
CA ALA A 141 -5.11 13.31 13.52
C ALA A 141 -5.86 13.69 12.22
N LEU A 142 -7.01 13.09 11.95
CA LEU A 142 -7.84 13.36 10.76
C LEU A 142 -9.22 13.95 11.13
N ALA A 143 -9.37 14.50 12.34
CA ALA A 143 -10.62 15.14 12.78
C ALA A 143 -11.08 16.21 11.77
N GLY A 144 -12.36 16.15 11.36
CA GLY A 144 -12.95 17.11 10.42
C GLY A 144 -12.58 16.92 8.95
N LEU A 145 -11.79 15.89 8.59
CA LEU A 145 -11.57 15.55 7.20
C LEU A 145 -12.79 14.78 6.66
N SER A 146 -13.35 15.26 5.53
CA SER A 146 -14.39 14.52 4.79
C SER A 146 -13.74 13.38 4.01
N LEU A 147 -13.81 12.16 4.57
CA LEU A 147 -13.21 10.96 3.98
C LEU A 147 -14.21 9.80 3.98
N ASP A 148 -14.49 9.28 2.79
CA ASP A 148 -15.28 8.08 2.57
C ASP A 148 -14.34 6.87 2.41
N PHE A 149 -14.60 5.79 3.15
CA PHE A 149 -13.82 4.55 3.10
C PHE A 149 -14.70 3.42 2.58
N GLU A 150 -14.26 2.76 1.53
CA GLU A 150 -14.98 1.65 0.93
C GLU A 150 -14.05 0.46 0.67
N HIS A 151 -14.57 -0.76 0.87
CA HIS A 151 -13.88 -2.00 0.51
C HIS A 151 -14.65 -2.72 -0.59
N THR A 152 -13.92 -3.18 -1.60
CA THR A 152 -14.46 -4.06 -2.66
C THR A 152 -13.58 -5.30 -2.76
N LEU A 153 -14.19 -6.48 -2.83
CA LEU A 153 -13.44 -7.72 -3.08
C LEU A 153 -12.74 -7.64 -4.44
N TYR A 154 -11.47 -7.95 -4.46
CA TYR A 154 -10.64 -7.80 -5.64
C TYR A 154 -9.63 -8.92 -5.79
N ASP A 155 -9.58 -9.46 -6.99
CA ASP A 155 -8.51 -10.30 -7.50
C ASP A 155 -7.76 -9.51 -8.60
N TRP A 156 -6.49 -9.25 -8.40
CA TRP A 156 -5.69 -8.46 -9.34
C TRP A 156 -5.45 -9.13 -10.69
N SER A 157 -5.79 -10.41 -10.86
CA SER A 157 -5.77 -11.11 -12.15
C SER A 157 -6.98 -10.76 -13.04
N ASP A 158 -8.02 -10.12 -12.47
CA ASP A 158 -9.18 -9.59 -13.20
C ASP A 158 -9.37 -8.10 -12.90
N THR A 159 -8.96 -7.26 -13.81
CA THR A 159 -9.00 -5.79 -13.63
C THR A 159 -10.38 -5.17 -13.86
N SER A 160 -11.43 -5.94 -14.15
CA SER A 160 -12.79 -5.43 -14.39
C SER A 160 -13.34 -4.64 -13.20
N VAL A 161 -13.11 -5.12 -11.98
CA VAL A 161 -13.50 -4.44 -10.73
C VAL A 161 -12.74 -3.12 -10.56
N LEU A 162 -11.43 -3.10 -10.85
CA LEU A 162 -10.63 -1.88 -10.83
C LEU A 162 -11.16 -0.86 -11.84
N ALA A 163 -11.43 -1.27 -13.07
CA ALA A 163 -11.97 -0.41 -14.12
C ALA A 163 -13.34 0.18 -13.72
N ALA A 164 -14.25 -0.65 -13.17
CA ALA A 164 -15.54 -0.21 -12.68
C ALA A 164 -15.40 0.81 -11.53
N LYS A 165 -14.46 0.58 -10.61
CA LYS A 165 -14.18 1.50 -9.51
C LYS A 165 -13.67 2.85 -10.00
N LEU A 166 -12.73 2.88 -10.94
CA LEU A 166 -12.22 4.11 -11.54
C LEU A 166 -13.33 4.91 -12.23
N ALA A 167 -14.23 4.24 -12.93
CA ALA A 167 -15.38 4.87 -13.56
C ALA A 167 -16.36 5.46 -12.52
N SER A 168 -16.70 4.70 -11.47
CA SER A 168 -17.66 5.12 -10.43
C SER A 168 -17.17 6.30 -9.60
N THR A 169 -15.87 6.39 -9.33
CA THR A 169 -15.24 7.49 -8.59
C THR A 169 -14.88 8.69 -9.49
N LYS A 170 -15.17 8.62 -10.78
CA LYS A 170 -14.78 9.64 -11.76
C LYS A 170 -13.29 9.98 -11.67
N ALA A 171 -12.45 8.95 -11.68
CA ALA A 171 -11.02 9.08 -11.46
C ALA A 171 -10.31 10.02 -12.45
N HIS A 172 -10.89 10.25 -13.63
CA HIS A 172 -10.39 11.28 -14.57
C HIS A 172 -10.46 12.70 -14.03
N ASP A 173 -11.45 12.99 -13.18
CA ASP A 173 -11.69 14.32 -12.59
C ASP A 173 -11.10 14.44 -11.17
N ALA A 174 -10.35 13.43 -10.70
CA ALA A 174 -9.72 13.39 -9.39
C ALA A 174 -8.20 13.46 -9.49
N VAL A 175 -7.54 13.81 -8.38
CA VAL A 175 -6.16 13.41 -8.13
C VAL A 175 -6.18 11.97 -7.64
N LEU A 176 -5.57 11.06 -8.41
CA LEU A 176 -5.60 9.64 -8.12
C LEU A 176 -4.25 9.16 -7.58
N ALA A 177 -4.24 8.78 -6.31
CA ALA A 177 -3.12 8.14 -5.64
C ALA A 177 -3.38 6.64 -5.50
N VAL A 178 -2.53 5.84 -6.09
CA VAL A 178 -2.65 4.38 -6.00
C VAL A 178 -1.55 3.82 -5.12
N SER A 179 -1.86 2.80 -4.32
CA SER A 179 -0.83 2.11 -3.53
C SER A 179 -1.01 0.60 -3.54
N SER A 180 0.12 -0.11 -3.43
CA SER A 180 0.15 -1.56 -3.19
C SER A 180 1.33 -1.90 -2.28
N GLU A 181 1.07 -1.98 -0.97
CA GLU A 181 2.09 -2.30 0.03
C GLU A 181 2.10 -3.80 0.35
N GLY A 182 3.07 -4.53 -0.18
CA GLY A 182 3.20 -5.98 0.07
C GLY A 182 2.11 -6.82 -0.59
N GLY A 183 1.57 -6.34 -1.70
CA GLY A 183 0.52 -7.01 -2.47
C GLY A 183 0.94 -7.28 -3.92
N LEU A 184 0.33 -6.57 -4.87
CA LEU A 184 0.46 -6.79 -6.31
C LEU A 184 1.92 -6.94 -6.79
N PHE A 185 2.82 -6.05 -6.38
CA PHE A 185 4.21 -6.07 -6.87
C PHE A 185 5.07 -7.17 -6.24
N GLU A 186 4.64 -7.77 -5.13
CA GLU A 186 5.36 -8.84 -4.47
C GLU A 186 4.85 -10.24 -4.83
N TYR A 187 3.56 -10.37 -5.14
CA TYR A 187 2.91 -11.67 -5.37
C TYR A 187 2.30 -11.83 -6.76
N GLY A 188 1.83 -10.77 -7.39
CA GLY A 188 1.24 -10.81 -8.74
C GLY A 188 2.21 -11.33 -9.79
N SER A 189 1.70 -11.83 -10.90
CA SER A 189 2.51 -12.13 -12.09
C SER A 189 2.96 -10.84 -12.78
N ASP A 190 3.84 -10.95 -13.74
CA ASP A 190 4.26 -9.80 -14.54
C ASP A 190 3.08 -9.26 -15.36
N ASP A 191 2.24 -10.16 -15.88
CA ASP A 191 1.04 -9.80 -16.64
C ASP A 191 0.01 -9.10 -15.73
N ASP A 192 -0.20 -9.58 -14.49
CA ASP A 192 -1.09 -8.92 -13.53
C ASP A 192 -0.64 -7.47 -13.27
N ILE A 193 0.67 -7.25 -13.10
CA ILE A 193 1.22 -5.91 -12.86
C ILE A 193 0.98 -5.01 -14.07
N ILE A 194 1.28 -5.51 -15.29
CA ILE A 194 1.11 -4.75 -16.52
C ILE A 194 -0.35 -4.37 -16.72
N GLU A 195 -1.28 -5.33 -16.60
CA GLU A 195 -2.70 -5.10 -16.82
C GLU A 195 -3.31 -4.11 -15.80
N ASN A 196 -2.93 -4.21 -14.52
CA ASN A 196 -3.36 -3.26 -13.51
C ASN A 196 -2.84 -1.85 -13.82
N LEU A 197 -1.56 -1.69 -14.18
CA LEU A 197 -0.98 -0.38 -14.53
C LEU A 197 -1.64 0.21 -15.78
N GLN A 198 -1.91 -0.59 -16.81
CA GLN A 198 -2.61 -0.15 -18.01
C GLN A 198 -4.06 0.27 -17.72
N THR A 199 -4.76 -0.50 -16.88
CA THR A 199 -6.13 -0.17 -16.47
C THR A 199 -6.18 1.15 -15.70
N LEU A 200 -5.23 1.41 -14.80
CA LEU A 200 -5.10 2.70 -14.11
C LEU A 200 -4.86 3.84 -15.10
N ALA A 201 -3.95 3.66 -16.06
CA ALA A 201 -3.61 4.70 -17.05
C ALA A 201 -4.78 5.00 -18.03
N ARG A 202 -5.62 3.98 -18.32
CA ARG A 202 -6.84 4.19 -19.13
C ARG A 202 -7.94 4.89 -18.35
N GLY A 203 -8.02 4.67 -17.04
CA GLY A 203 -9.12 5.12 -16.18
C GLY A 203 -8.90 6.48 -15.51
N ALA A 204 -7.75 7.16 -15.69
CA ALA A 204 -7.42 8.40 -14.97
C ALA A 204 -6.64 9.41 -15.82
N ASP A 205 -6.61 10.68 -15.39
CA ASP A 205 -5.74 11.70 -15.97
C ASP A 205 -4.27 11.40 -15.61
N ALA A 206 -3.44 11.12 -16.60
CA ALA A 206 -2.04 10.74 -16.41
C ALA A 206 -1.21 11.79 -15.60
N ARG A 207 -1.59 13.10 -15.67
CA ARG A 207 -0.91 14.16 -14.91
C ARG A 207 -1.29 14.16 -13.43
N ALA A 208 -2.49 13.69 -13.13
CA ALA A 208 -3.03 13.63 -11.78
C ALA A 208 -2.89 12.23 -11.13
N LEU A 209 -2.35 11.25 -11.88
CA LEU A 209 -2.17 9.86 -11.47
C LEU A 209 -0.72 9.58 -11.05
N PHE A 210 -0.55 8.82 -9.98
CA PHE A 210 0.69 8.13 -9.63
C PHE A 210 0.39 6.89 -8.79
N MET A 211 1.37 5.99 -8.71
CA MET A 211 1.26 4.79 -7.88
C MET A 211 2.51 4.62 -7.01
N VAL A 212 2.33 4.20 -5.77
CA VAL A 212 3.42 3.82 -4.87
C VAL A 212 3.30 2.33 -4.55
N GLY A 213 4.43 1.63 -4.56
CA GLY A 213 4.43 0.21 -4.24
C GLY A 213 5.76 -0.27 -3.69
N SER A 214 5.76 -1.49 -3.16
CA SER A 214 6.98 -2.14 -2.67
C SER A 214 7.39 -3.29 -3.59
N VAL A 215 8.67 -3.36 -3.90
CA VAL A 215 9.28 -4.38 -4.76
C VAL A 215 10.30 -5.16 -3.94
N THR A 216 10.11 -6.47 -3.82
CA THR A 216 11.10 -7.34 -3.15
C THR A 216 12.41 -7.35 -3.93
N ARG A 217 13.52 -7.07 -3.25
CA ARG A 217 14.86 -7.09 -3.85
C ARG A 217 15.23 -8.48 -4.32
N ASP A 218 16.13 -8.57 -5.28
CA ASP A 218 16.77 -9.81 -5.72
C ASP A 218 18.29 -9.75 -5.46
N ASP A 219 18.65 -9.92 -4.20
CA ASP A 219 20.04 -9.92 -3.75
C ASP A 219 20.37 -11.11 -2.85
N ALA A 220 21.62 -11.18 -2.40
CA ALA A 220 22.09 -12.29 -1.57
C ALA A 220 21.32 -12.42 -0.24
N ALA A 221 20.90 -11.28 0.34
CA ALA A 221 20.15 -11.28 1.61
C ALA A 221 18.75 -11.88 1.41
N ILE A 222 18.05 -11.48 0.34
CA ILE A 222 16.73 -12.05 0.00
C ILE A 222 16.85 -13.53 -0.37
N ARG A 223 17.86 -13.91 -1.16
CA ARG A 223 18.08 -15.33 -1.49
C ARG A 223 18.36 -16.17 -0.23
N ALA A 224 19.08 -15.62 0.74
CA ALA A 224 19.30 -16.28 2.03
C ALA A 224 17.98 -16.41 2.84
N LEU A 225 17.16 -15.35 2.87
CA LEU A 225 15.86 -15.38 3.55
C LEU A 225 14.89 -16.37 2.90
N LYS A 226 14.85 -16.42 1.57
CA LYS A 226 13.99 -17.35 0.80
C LYS A 226 14.30 -18.82 1.07
N ARG A 227 15.53 -19.18 1.46
CA ARG A 227 15.85 -20.56 1.88
C ARG A 227 15.14 -21.00 3.17
N THR A 228 14.72 -20.05 3.99
CA THR A 228 14.04 -20.32 5.28
C THR A 228 12.59 -19.83 5.30
N SER A 229 12.15 -19.12 4.27
CA SER A 229 10.79 -18.59 4.13
C SER A 229 10.03 -19.38 3.07
N THR A 230 8.81 -19.77 3.40
CA THR A 230 7.89 -20.47 2.49
C THR A 230 6.90 -19.52 1.81
N LEU A 231 7.00 -18.20 2.04
CA LEU A 231 6.13 -17.21 1.39
C LEU A 231 6.35 -17.19 -0.13
N ALA A 232 5.25 -17.04 -0.88
CA ALA A 232 5.27 -17.07 -2.35
C ALA A 232 5.71 -15.74 -3.00
N THR A 233 6.48 -14.90 -2.29
CA THR A 233 6.98 -13.63 -2.82
C THR A 233 7.86 -13.85 -4.06
N LYS A 234 7.75 -12.94 -5.03
CA LYS A 234 8.52 -12.92 -6.28
C LYS A 234 9.60 -11.82 -6.22
N PRO A 235 10.85 -12.16 -5.83
CA PRO A 235 11.95 -11.20 -5.83
C PRO A 235 12.26 -10.75 -7.27
N ARG A 236 11.95 -9.52 -7.60
CA ARG A 236 12.20 -8.95 -8.93
C ARG A 236 13.44 -8.08 -8.96
N GLY A 237 13.74 -7.42 -7.85
CA GLY A 237 14.73 -6.35 -7.82
C GLY A 237 14.31 -5.12 -8.63
N LEU A 238 14.89 -3.98 -8.32
CA LEU A 238 14.48 -2.69 -8.89
C LEU A 238 14.71 -2.62 -10.41
N GLN A 239 15.82 -3.17 -10.90
CA GLN A 239 16.16 -3.09 -12.34
C GLN A 239 15.16 -3.86 -13.22
N ALA A 240 14.87 -5.12 -12.87
CA ALA A 240 13.91 -5.92 -13.63
C ALA A 240 12.50 -5.34 -13.52
N PHE A 241 12.13 -4.84 -12.33
CA PHE A 241 10.85 -4.17 -12.12
C PHE A 241 10.71 -2.89 -12.98
N THR A 242 11.77 -2.07 -13.08
CA THR A 242 11.78 -0.88 -13.95
C THR A 242 11.54 -1.25 -15.41
N THR A 243 12.16 -2.34 -15.88
CA THR A 243 11.92 -2.86 -17.24
C THR A 243 10.49 -3.36 -17.42
N LEU A 244 9.93 -4.00 -16.37
CA LEU A 244 8.56 -4.51 -16.39
C LEU A 244 7.53 -3.37 -16.51
N VAL A 245 7.60 -2.35 -15.66
CA VAL A 245 6.62 -1.25 -15.67
C VAL A 245 6.73 -0.41 -16.95
N ALA A 246 7.90 -0.37 -17.58
CA ALA A 246 8.09 0.28 -18.87
C ALA A 246 7.27 -0.35 -20.01
N LYS A 247 6.93 -1.65 -19.93
CA LYS A 247 6.04 -2.34 -20.87
C LYS A 247 4.58 -1.89 -20.76
N ALA A 248 4.21 -1.32 -19.61
CA ALA A 248 2.88 -0.74 -19.37
C ALA A 248 2.85 0.77 -19.62
N ASP A 249 3.89 1.37 -20.22
CA ASP A 249 4.08 2.81 -20.38
C ASP A 249 4.15 3.58 -19.06
N TRP A 250 4.73 2.97 -18.04
CA TRP A 250 5.04 3.60 -16.76
C TRP A 250 6.55 3.73 -16.56
N ARG A 251 6.94 4.62 -15.66
CA ARG A 251 8.34 4.78 -15.22
C ARG A 251 8.43 4.87 -13.71
N VAL A 252 9.56 4.42 -13.18
CA VAL A 252 9.97 4.70 -11.80
C VAL A 252 10.47 6.14 -11.75
N GLU A 253 9.76 7.00 -11.06
CA GLU A 253 10.13 8.41 -10.85
C GLU A 253 11.07 8.56 -9.66
N ARG A 254 10.81 7.79 -8.60
CA ARG A 254 11.57 7.81 -7.36
C ARG A 254 11.61 6.44 -6.71
N SER A 255 12.70 6.13 -6.01
CA SER A 255 12.80 4.92 -5.19
C SER A 255 13.51 5.18 -3.87
N ILE A 256 13.15 4.39 -2.84
CA ILE A 256 13.81 4.35 -1.53
C ILE A 256 14.18 2.90 -1.26
N SER A 257 15.49 2.62 -1.14
CA SER A 257 15.97 1.26 -0.91
C SER A 257 16.06 0.95 0.58
N ARG A 258 15.59 -0.24 0.96
CA ARG A 258 15.70 -0.83 2.29
C ARG A 258 16.28 -2.25 2.20
N PRO A 259 16.64 -2.89 3.31
CA PRO A 259 17.32 -4.18 3.25
C PRO A 259 16.61 -5.27 2.43
N PHE A 260 15.28 -5.32 2.42
CA PHE A 260 14.53 -6.39 1.76
C PHE A 260 13.61 -5.93 0.63
N SER A 261 13.38 -4.64 0.50
CA SER A 261 12.51 -4.10 -0.54
C SER A 261 12.93 -2.69 -0.98
N ASP A 262 12.60 -2.36 -2.21
CA ASP A 262 12.66 -1.02 -2.75
C ASP A 262 11.24 -0.47 -2.81
N GLN A 263 10.98 0.70 -2.21
CA GLN A 263 9.72 1.40 -2.33
C GLN A 263 9.82 2.34 -3.51
N VAL A 264 8.85 2.27 -4.41
CA VAL A 264 8.88 2.99 -5.68
C VAL A 264 7.67 3.91 -5.83
N LEU A 265 7.90 5.10 -6.37
CA LEU A 265 6.86 5.96 -6.91
C LEU A 265 6.92 5.86 -8.43
N LEU A 266 5.78 5.51 -9.01
CA LEU A 266 5.59 5.31 -10.44
C LEU A 266 4.69 6.40 -11.01
N THR A 267 4.99 6.82 -12.24
CA THR A 267 4.12 7.71 -13.02
C THR A 267 3.92 7.16 -14.42
N PRO A 268 2.74 7.37 -15.04
CA PRO A 268 2.58 7.10 -16.47
C PRO A 268 3.59 7.91 -17.28
N LYS A 269 4.13 7.33 -18.35
CA LYS A 269 4.86 8.11 -19.36
C LYS A 269 3.83 8.97 -20.07
N GLY A 270 3.95 10.29 -20.01
CA GLY A 270 3.05 11.19 -20.72
C GLY A 270 3.01 10.84 -22.22
N ARG A 271 1.80 10.80 -22.77
CA ARG A 271 1.60 10.75 -24.22
C ARG A 271 1.90 12.11 -24.81
#